data_f48739c5fa4a06a98ccd6e1a01bbd335
#
_entry.id   f48739c5fa4a06a98ccd6e1a01bbd335
#
_cell.length_a   1.000
_cell.length_b   1.000
_cell.length_c   1.000
_cell.angle_alpha   90.00
_cell.angle_beta   90.00
_cell.angle_gamma   90.00
#
_symmetry.space_group_name_H-M   'P 1'
#
loop_
_entity.id
_entity.type
_entity.pdbx_description
1 polymer ?
#
loop_
_entity_poly.entity_id
_entity_poly.type
_entity_poly.pdbx_seq_one_letter_code
_entity_poly.pdbx_strand_id
1 'polypeptide(L)'
;MNTICYIIAMQAEAQPLIDEFHLQEREGFFSPLPCRIWEGEVINGDSSKKLIVVLPGRQHDRDLIGCEPAAMTTTLAIERLHPDIIINSGTCGAWQRHGMKVGEVYLGSGAMFHDRHVPGDNAWDTQGLGNYTTWEGTEDLASSLGIKTAKVTTGSSFDMTQEEEQVIERNGGRLKEMEGAAVAFVCSLYHVPVVLVKAVTNLRDSGNDDDMESFHQNLIKASKALLAINKEIISKI
;
A
#
# COMPACT_ATOMS: atom_id res chain seq x y z
N MET A 1 2.74 5.97 18.76
CA MET A 1 2.19 4.66 18.40
C MET A 1 3.17 3.57 18.79
N ASN A 2 2.71 2.50 19.44
CA ASN A 2 3.59 1.47 20.00
C ASN A 2 3.66 0.22 19.12
N THR A 3 2.60 -0.06 18.34
CA THR A 3 2.51 -1.21 17.44
C THR A 3 2.21 -0.76 16.03
N ILE A 4 3.19 -0.89 15.15
CA ILE A 4 3.12 -0.52 13.74
C ILE A 4 3.01 -1.81 12.92
N CYS A 5 1.97 -1.94 12.09
CA CYS A 5 1.79 -3.11 11.25
C CYS A 5 1.80 -2.73 9.75
N TYR A 6 2.74 -3.28 9.02
CA TYR A 6 2.82 -3.19 7.58
C TYR A 6 2.00 -4.28 6.90
N ILE A 7 1.18 -3.92 5.93
CA ILE A 7 0.52 -4.83 4.99
C ILE A 7 1.19 -4.62 3.64
N ILE A 8 1.90 -5.63 3.16
CA ILE A 8 2.68 -5.58 1.92
C ILE A 8 2.28 -6.77 1.05
N ALA A 9 2.02 -6.56 -0.23
CA ALA A 9 1.51 -7.61 -1.11
C ALA A 9 2.60 -8.61 -1.52
N MET A 10 3.78 -8.12 -1.89
CA MET A 10 4.85 -8.95 -2.48
C MET A 10 6.04 -9.12 -1.54
N GLN A 11 6.60 -10.34 -1.53
CA GLN A 11 7.83 -10.63 -0.78
C GLN A 11 8.99 -9.70 -1.20
N ALA A 12 9.12 -9.41 -2.50
CA ALA A 12 10.18 -8.55 -3.01
C ALA A 12 10.12 -7.10 -2.49
N GLU A 13 8.93 -6.60 -2.16
CA GLU A 13 8.73 -5.28 -1.56
C GLU A 13 8.98 -5.28 -0.05
N ALA A 14 8.65 -6.40 0.62
CA ALA A 14 8.78 -6.54 2.06
C ALA A 14 10.20 -6.89 2.52
N GLN A 15 10.94 -7.67 1.72
CA GLN A 15 12.23 -8.22 2.11
C GLN A 15 13.23 -7.17 2.59
N PRO A 16 13.40 -6.01 1.91
CA PRO A 16 14.32 -4.98 2.39
C PRO A 16 13.99 -4.46 3.80
N LEU A 17 12.69 -4.35 4.13
CA LEU A 17 12.25 -3.91 5.46
C LEU A 17 12.49 -4.99 6.52
N ILE A 18 12.20 -6.24 6.19
CA ILE A 18 12.44 -7.40 7.05
C ILE A 18 13.92 -7.53 7.41
N ASP A 19 14.80 -7.42 6.39
CA ASP A 19 16.25 -7.53 6.56
C ASP A 19 16.82 -6.36 7.37
N GLU A 20 16.40 -5.13 7.08
CA GLU A 20 16.88 -3.92 7.76
C GLU A 20 16.60 -3.94 9.25
N PHE A 21 15.40 -4.38 9.65
CA PHE A 21 15.00 -4.44 11.06
C PHE A 21 15.18 -5.81 11.70
N HIS A 22 15.83 -6.77 10.99
CA HIS A 22 16.10 -8.12 11.48
C HIS A 22 14.84 -8.82 12.03
N LEU A 23 13.70 -8.60 11.35
CA LEU A 23 12.42 -9.15 11.81
C LEU A 23 12.42 -10.67 11.73
N GLN A 24 11.84 -11.32 12.73
CA GLN A 24 11.78 -12.77 12.83
C GLN A 24 10.42 -13.28 12.35
N GLU A 25 10.42 -14.30 11.51
CA GLU A 25 9.20 -14.93 11.05
C GLU A 25 8.54 -15.72 12.19
N ARG A 26 7.23 -15.58 12.33
CA ARG A 26 6.39 -16.38 13.22
C ARG A 26 5.58 -17.36 12.39
N GLU A 27 6.17 -18.49 12.11
CA GLU A 27 5.57 -19.52 11.27
C GLU A 27 4.21 -20.00 11.80
N GLY A 28 3.27 -20.26 10.89
CA GLY A 28 1.97 -20.85 11.19
C GLY A 28 0.99 -19.96 11.97
N PHE A 29 1.34 -18.71 12.26
CA PHE A 29 0.50 -17.82 13.07
C PHE A 29 -0.92 -17.64 12.50
N PHE A 30 -1.05 -17.58 11.18
CA PHE A 30 -2.32 -17.42 10.50
C PHE A 30 -2.91 -18.73 9.95
N SER A 31 -2.32 -19.90 10.30
CA SER A 31 -2.82 -21.20 9.82
C SER A 31 -4.33 -21.36 10.01
N PRO A 32 -5.06 -21.94 9.03
CA PRO A 32 -4.57 -22.60 7.80
C PRO A 32 -4.38 -21.67 6.59
N LEU A 33 -4.46 -20.35 6.77
CA LEU A 33 -4.29 -19.38 5.69
C LEU A 33 -2.80 -19.19 5.34
N PRO A 34 -2.47 -18.85 4.09
CA PRO A 34 -1.08 -18.74 3.64
C PRO A 34 -0.38 -17.45 4.11
N CYS A 35 -1.08 -16.59 4.85
CA CYS A 35 -0.53 -15.33 5.34
C CYS A 35 0.72 -15.56 6.18
N ARG A 36 1.73 -14.73 5.96
CA ARG A 36 3.01 -14.78 6.67
C ARG A 36 3.21 -13.53 7.49
N ILE A 37 3.90 -13.65 8.61
CA ILE A 37 4.15 -12.56 9.55
C ILE A 37 5.61 -12.57 9.99
N TRP A 38 6.21 -11.39 10.04
CA TRP A 38 7.50 -11.11 10.68
C TRP A 38 7.30 -10.03 11.72
N GLU A 39 7.95 -10.18 12.86
CA GLU A 39 7.84 -9.22 13.96
C GLU A 39 9.20 -8.99 14.65
N GLY A 40 9.35 -7.80 15.22
CA GLY A 40 10.52 -7.40 15.98
C GLY A 40 10.27 -6.11 16.73
N GLU A 41 11.27 -5.66 17.48
CA GLU A 41 11.26 -4.39 18.19
C GLU A 41 12.23 -3.42 17.54
N VAL A 42 11.79 -2.16 17.40
CA VAL A 42 12.61 -1.05 16.92
C VAL A 42 12.81 -0.08 18.07
N ILE A 43 14.06 0.10 18.46
CA ILE A 43 14.44 1.04 19.52
C ILE A 43 14.66 2.41 18.88
N ASN A 44 13.96 3.43 19.38
CA ASN A 44 14.10 4.81 18.97
C ASN A 44 14.32 5.69 20.21
N GLY A 45 15.58 5.98 20.53
CA GLY A 45 15.95 6.63 21.78
C GLY A 45 15.55 5.78 23.01
N ASP A 46 14.76 6.36 23.91
CA ASP A 46 14.26 5.68 25.11
C ASP A 46 12.95 4.91 24.89
N SER A 47 12.40 4.91 23.66
CA SER A 47 11.16 4.21 23.33
C SER A 47 11.42 2.97 22.48
N SER A 48 10.64 1.92 22.71
CA SER A 48 10.58 0.73 21.88
C SER A 48 9.23 0.66 21.18
N LYS A 49 9.23 0.33 19.88
CA LYS A 49 8.02 0.10 19.09
C LYS A 49 8.02 -1.32 18.56
N LYS A 50 6.89 -1.98 18.63
CA LYS A 50 6.70 -3.26 17.96
C LYS A 50 6.47 -3.02 16.47
N LEU A 51 7.32 -3.59 15.63
CA LEU A 51 7.21 -3.57 14.18
C LEU A 51 6.76 -4.93 13.69
N ILE A 52 5.70 -4.94 12.88
CA ILE A 52 5.10 -6.14 12.31
C ILE A 52 4.99 -5.95 10.80
N VAL A 53 5.35 -6.97 10.05
CA VAL A 53 5.13 -7.06 8.59
C VAL A 53 4.26 -8.28 8.31
N VAL A 54 3.14 -8.08 7.63
CA VAL A 54 2.22 -9.16 7.24
C VAL A 54 2.04 -9.16 5.73
N LEU A 55 2.22 -10.33 5.13
CA LEU A 55 1.99 -10.59 3.72
C LEU A 55 0.79 -11.52 3.55
N PRO A 56 0.02 -11.37 2.46
CA PRO A 56 -1.06 -12.32 2.12
C PRO A 56 -0.57 -13.76 1.93
N GLY A 57 0.73 -13.90 1.62
CA GLY A 57 1.36 -15.18 1.38
C GLY A 57 1.42 -15.53 -0.10
N ARG A 58 1.57 -16.83 -0.39
CA ARG A 58 1.78 -17.32 -1.74
C ARG A 58 0.88 -18.51 -2.07
N GLN A 59 0.52 -18.61 -3.34
CA GLN A 59 -0.15 -19.77 -3.91
C GLN A 59 0.46 -20.09 -5.26
N HIS A 60 0.73 -21.37 -5.55
CA HIS A 60 1.41 -21.81 -6.78
C HIS A 60 2.67 -20.99 -7.10
N ASP A 61 3.50 -20.77 -6.09
CA ASP A 61 4.77 -20.01 -6.19
C ASP A 61 4.62 -18.55 -6.65
N ARG A 62 3.42 -17.96 -6.51
CA ARG A 62 3.13 -16.56 -6.79
C ARG A 62 2.64 -15.87 -5.52
N ASP A 63 3.05 -14.62 -5.32
CA ASP A 63 2.51 -13.78 -4.27
C ASP A 63 1.02 -13.53 -4.51
N LEU A 64 0.22 -13.56 -3.45
CA LEU A 64 -1.20 -13.24 -3.48
C LEU A 64 -1.36 -11.72 -3.46
N ILE A 65 -1.64 -11.14 -4.62
CA ILE A 65 -1.81 -9.70 -4.83
C ILE A 65 -3.29 -9.35 -5.08
N GLY A 66 -3.65 -8.08 -4.92
CA GLY A 66 -4.98 -7.56 -5.22
C GLY A 66 -5.86 -7.35 -4.00
N CYS A 67 -7.08 -6.90 -4.27
CA CYS A 67 -8.01 -6.41 -3.26
C CYS A 67 -8.43 -7.46 -2.23
N GLU A 68 -8.75 -8.68 -2.67
CA GLU A 68 -9.26 -9.74 -1.81
C GLU A 68 -8.20 -10.23 -0.81
N PRO A 69 -6.97 -10.59 -1.25
CA PRO A 69 -5.91 -10.95 -0.32
C PRO A 69 -5.55 -9.81 0.63
N ALA A 70 -5.53 -8.56 0.15
CA ALA A 70 -5.23 -7.40 0.98
C ALA A 70 -6.28 -7.18 2.06
N ALA A 71 -7.58 -7.23 1.71
CA ALA A 71 -8.67 -7.10 2.67
C ALA A 71 -8.65 -8.20 3.74
N MET A 72 -8.49 -9.47 3.30
CA MET A 72 -8.38 -10.61 4.20
C MET A 72 -7.21 -10.43 5.19
N THR A 73 -6.03 -10.11 4.66
CA THR A 73 -4.82 -9.96 5.47
C THR A 73 -4.93 -8.82 6.46
N THR A 74 -5.49 -7.68 6.03
CA THR A 74 -5.71 -6.52 6.90
C THR A 74 -6.67 -6.84 8.03
N THR A 75 -7.79 -7.52 7.73
CA THR A 75 -8.75 -7.97 8.74
C THR A 75 -8.08 -8.87 9.78
N LEU A 76 -7.33 -9.88 9.33
CA LEU A 76 -6.63 -10.80 10.23
C LEU A 76 -5.57 -10.09 11.08
N ALA A 77 -4.84 -9.14 10.50
CA ALA A 77 -3.84 -8.36 11.21
C ALA A 77 -4.48 -7.51 12.32
N ILE A 78 -5.57 -6.82 12.02
CA ILE A 78 -6.28 -6.00 13.01
C ILE A 78 -6.84 -6.88 14.14
N GLU A 79 -7.55 -7.95 13.79
CA GLU A 79 -8.20 -8.85 14.76
C GLU A 79 -7.23 -9.61 15.68
N ARG A 80 -6.04 -9.96 15.18
CA ARG A 80 -5.11 -10.82 15.93
C ARG A 80 -3.93 -10.08 16.54
N LEU A 81 -3.58 -8.90 16.00
CA LEU A 81 -2.37 -8.17 16.38
C LEU A 81 -2.66 -6.82 17.04
N HIS A 82 -3.88 -6.30 16.90
CA HIS A 82 -4.35 -5.03 17.47
C HIS A 82 -3.36 -3.87 17.26
N PRO A 83 -2.95 -3.56 16.00
CA PRO A 83 -2.00 -2.49 15.74
C PRO A 83 -2.59 -1.12 16.02
N ASP A 84 -1.76 -0.17 16.44
CA ASP A 84 -2.16 1.23 16.59
C ASP A 84 -2.31 1.93 15.23
N ILE A 85 -1.59 1.42 14.21
CA ILE A 85 -1.62 1.95 12.86
C ILE A 85 -1.29 0.85 11.84
N ILE A 86 -1.96 0.89 10.70
CA ILE A 86 -1.63 0.08 9.52
C ILE A 86 -0.85 0.96 8.53
N ILE A 87 0.21 0.40 7.95
CA ILE A 87 0.94 0.99 6.83
C ILE A 87 0.85 0.03 5.65
N ASN A 88 0.21 0.45 4.57
CA ASN A 88 0.26 -0.29 3.32
C ASN A 88 1.38 0.30 2.45
N SER A 89 2.46 -0.43 2.32
CA SER A 89 3.65 -0.02 1.57
C SER A 89 3.81 -0.91 0.34
N GLY A 90 4.07 -0.30 -0.82
CA GLY A 90 4.24 -1.04 -2.06
C GLY A 90 4.47 -0.13 -3.25
N THR A 91 4.50 -0.75 -4.44
CA THR A 91 4.75 -0.06 -5.69
C THR A 91 3.45 0.39 -6.38
N CYS A 92 3.57 1.33 -7.33
CA CYS A 92 2.43 1.82 -8.11
C CYS A 92 2.86 2.30 -9.50
N GLY A 93 1.90 2.33 -10.41
CA GLY A 93 1.98 3.13 -11.63
C GLY A 93 1.54 4.57 -11.37
N ALA A 94 2.05 5.49 -12.17
CA ALA A 94 1.70 6.91 -12.12
C ALA A 94 1.68 7.51 -13.53
N TRP A 95 1.47 8.82 -13.68
CA TRP A 95 1.42 9.49 -14.98
C TRP A 95 2.45 10.62 -15.09
N GLN A 96 3.25 10.58 -16.15
CA GLN A 96 4.22 11.62 -16.46
C GLN A 96 3.55 12.99 -16.68
N ARG A 97 2.37 13.01 -17.30
CA ARG A 97 1.58 14.24 -17.50
C ARG A 97 1.21 14.97 -16.21
N HIS A 98 1.24 14.28 -15.07
CA HIS A 98 1.06 14.87 -13.75
C HIS A 98 2.39 15.19 -13.04
N GLY A 99 3.52 15.14 -13.76
CA GLY A 99 4.84 15.47 -13.25
C GLY A 99 5.46 14.41 -12.35
N MET A 100 4.93 13.19 -12.36
CA MET A 100 5.43 12.08 -11.54
C MET A 100 6.57 11.35 -12.26
N LYS A 101 7.48 10.73 -11.49
CA LYS A 101 8.68 10.08 -12.02
C LYS A 101 8.91 8.72 -11.35
N VAL A 102 9.49 7.79 -12.12
CA VAL A 102 9.92 6.48 -11.60
C VAL A 102 10.94 6.65 -10.46
N GLY A 103 10.67 5.97 -9.35
CA GLY A 103 11.47 5.99 -8.13
C GLY A 103 11.08 7.09 -7.14
N GLU A 104 10.15 7.98 -7.46
CA GLU A 104 9.56 8.89 -6.47
C GLU A 104 8.63 8.13 -5.53
N VAL A 105 8.62 8.53 -4.25
CA VAL A 105 7.73 7.99 -3.23
C VAL A 105 6.71 9.05 -2.84
N TYR A 106 5.48 8.62 -2.64
CA TYR A 106 4.35 9.45 -2.24
C TYR A 106 3.65 8.83 -1.02
N LEU A 107 3.05 9.66 -0.17
CA LEU A 107 2.03 9.22 0.76
C LEU A 107 0.64 9.37 0.12
N GLY A 108 -0.25 8.42 0.39
CA GLY A 108 -1.63 8.49 -0.07
C GLY A 108 -2.42 9.55 0.69
N SER A 109 -2.95 10.56 -0.02
CA SER A 109 -3.89 11.55 0.55
C SER A 109 -5.32 11.01 0.73
N GLY A 110 -5.54 9.77 0.35
CA GLY A 110 -6.78 9.03 0.37
C GLY A 110 -6.73 7.90 -0.66
N ALA A 111 -7.73 7.02 -0.66
CA ALA A 111 -7.82 5.90 -1.57
C ALA A 111 -9.23 5.73 -2.14
N MET A 112 -9.31 5.21 -3.37
CA MET A 112 -10.55 4.83 -4.03
C MET A 112 -10.36 3.61 -4.91
N PHE A 113 -11.44 2.91 -5.24
CA PHE A 113 -11.45 1.91 -6.32
C PHE A 113 -11.73 2.60 -7.65
N HIS A 114 -11.14 2.12 -8.75
CA HIS A 114 -11.41 2.62 -10.09
C HIS A 114 -12.14 1.61 -11.00
N ASP A 115 -12.12 0.33 -10.63
CA ASP A 115 -12.71 -0.77 -11.36
C ASP A 115 -14.07 -1.26 -10.79
N ARG A 116 -14.53 -0.65 -9.70
CA ARG A 116 -15.83 -1.00 -9.08
C ARG A 116 -16.92 -0.09 -9.63
N HIS A 117 -17.86 -0.70 -10.33
CA HIS A 117 -19.01 -0.04 -10.90
C HIS A 117 -20.29 -0.73 -10.46
N VAL A 118 -21.17 0.01 -9.77
CA VAL A 118 -22.48 -0.47 -9.36
C VAL A 118 -23.53 0.40 -10.05
N PRO A 119 -24.10 -0.06 -11.18
CA PRO A 119 -25.08 0.71 -11.90
C PRO A 119 -26.36 0.90 -11.08
N GLY A 120 -26.91 2.11 -11.11
CA GLY A 120 -28.09 2.45 -10.35
C GLY A 120 -28.19 3.95 -10.14
N ASP A 121 -28.50 4.34 -8.91
CA ASP A 121 -28.43 5.74 -8.51
C ASP A 121 -26.98 6.16 -8.16
N ASN A 122 -26.76 7.47 -8.05
CA ASN A 122 -25.44 8.02 -7.73
C ASN A 122 -24.88 7.52 -6.37
N ALA A 123 -25.73 7.06 -5.44
CA ALA A 123 -25.32 6.58 -4.14
C ALA A 123 -24.56 5.23 -4.26
N TRP A 124 -25.06 4.31 -5.07
CA TRP A 124 -24.43 3.02 -5.31
C TRP A 124 -23.09 3.16 -6.06
N ASP A 125 -23.03 4.03 -7.06
CA ASP A 125 -21.80 4.28 -7.81
C ASP A 125 -20.74 4.93 -6.90
N THR A 126 -21.13 5.92 -6.11
CA THR A 126 -20.27 6.55 -5.10
C THR A 126 -19.76 5.53 -4.08
N GLN A 127 -20.61 4.63 -3.59
CA GLN A 127 -20.22 3.54 -2.69
C GLN A 127 -19.28 2.56 -3.36
N GLY A 128 -19.50 2.25 -4.64
CA GLY A 128 -18.63 1.38 -5.44
C GLY A 128 -17.21 1.93 -5.49
N LEU A 129 -17.05 3.19 -5.88
CA LEU A 129 -15.76 3.88 -5.92
C LEU A 129 -15.10 3.97 -4.54
N GLY A 130 -15.90 4.28 -3.51
CA GLY A 130 -15.39 4.59 -2.18
C GLY A 130 -14.62 5.92 -2.15
N ASN A 131 -14.35 6.41 -0.97
CA ASN A 131 -13.48 7.56 -0.73
C ASN A 131 -12.91 7.41 0.68
N TYR A 132 -11.89 6.57 0.80
CA TYR A 132 -11.30 6.20 2.08
C TYR A 132 -10.24 7.22 2.48
N THR A 133 -10.37 7.76 3.68
CA THR A 133 -9.40 8.69 4.25
C THR A 133 -8.20 7.92 4.81
N THR A 134 -7.04 8.57 4.78
CA THR A 134 -5.84 8.10 5.46
C THR A 134 -5.72 8.77 6.83
N TRP A 135 -4.72 8.36 7.60
CA TRP A 135 -4.42 8.95 8.90
C TRP A 135 -4.34 10.48 8.82
N GLU A 136 -4.94 11.17 9.79
CA GLU A 136 -5.01 12.64 9.83
C GLU A 136 -3.65 13.33 9.80
N GLY A 137 -2.61 12.69 10.34
CA GLY A 137 -1.22 13.18 10.32
C GLY A 137 -0.47 12.96 9.00
N THR A 138 -1.11 12.45 7.93
CA THR A 138 -0.45 12.08 6.68
C THR A 138 0.22 13.28 5.99
N GLU A 139 -0.43 14.44 5.93
CA GLU A 139 0.13 15.64 5.28
C GLU A 139 1.35 16.20 6.04
N ASP A 140 1.27 16.24 7.37
CA ASP A 140 2.38 16.68 8.21
C ASP A 140 3.56 15.71 8.13
N LEU A 141 3.27 14.41 8.09
CA LEU A 141 4.28 13.37 7.89
C LEU A 141 4.96 13.53 6.53
N ALA A 142 4.20 13.68 5.44
CA ALA A 142 4.75 13.89 4.10
C ALA A 142 5.66 15.12 4.05
N SER A 143 5.21 16.23 4.64
CA SER A 143 5.99 17.47 4.74
C SER A 143 7.30 17.26 5.49
N SER A 144 7.26 16.53 6.62
CA SER A 144 8.45 16.22 7.43
C SER A 144 9.45 15.29 6.75
N LEU A 145 8.97 14.49 5.78
CA LEU A 145 9.77 13.59 4.95
C LEU A 145 10.27 14.26 3.66
N GLY A 146 9.81 15.47 3.34
CA GLY A 146 10.12 16.16 2.10
C GLY A 146 9.55 15.48 0.85
N ILE A 147 8.47 14.70 0.99
CA ILE A 147 7.76 14.04 -0.11
C ILE A 147 6.36 14.59 -0.27
N LYS A 148 5.71 14.25 -1.38
CA LYS A 148 4.37 14.74 -1.72
C LYS A 148 3.30 13.72 -1.32
N THR A 149 2.07 14.19 -1.23
CA THR A 149 0.89 13.34 -1.17
C THR A 149 0.22 13.23 -2.54
N ALA A 150 -0.47 12.12 -2.78
CA ALA A 150 -1.29 11.93 -3.97
C ALA A 150 -2.37 10.87 -3.71
N LYS A 151 -3.51 10.97 -4.40
CA LYS A 151 -4.62 10.03 -4.22
C LYS A 151 -4.30 8.67 -4.83
N VAL A 152 -4.40 7.61 -4.03
CA VAL A 152 -4.25 6.22 -4.46
C VAL A 152 -5.53 5.76 -5.16
N THR A 153 -5.37 4.99 -6.22
CA THR A 153 -6.48 4.41 -6.98
C THR A 153 -6.21 2.92 -7.21
N THR A 154 -7.12 2.10 -6.75
CA THR A 154 -6.95 0.65 -6.65
C THR A 154 -7.89 -0.06 -7.62
N GLY A 155 -7.38 -1.08 -8.29
CA GLY A 155 -8.16 -2.00 -9.11
C GLY A 155 -7.54 -3.38 -9.13
N SER A 156 -8.33 -4.39 -9.47
CA SER A 156 -7.92 -5.80 -9.43
C SER A 156 -7.04 -6.23 -10.61
N SER A 157 -6.83 -5.35 -11.61
CA SER A 157 -6.00 -5.63 -12.78
C SER A 157 -4.73 -4.78 -12.80
N PHE A 158 -3.64 -5.39 -13.28
CA PHE A 158 -2.37 -4.67 -13.49
C PHE A 158 -2.48 -3.62 -14.60
N ASP A 159 -3.10 -3.97 -15.72
CA ASP A 159 -3.50 -3.06 -16.77
C ASP A 159 -4.75 -2.23 -16.38
N MET A 160 -5.25 -1.44 -17.29
CA MET A 160 -6.52 -0.72 -17.12
C MET A 160 -7.15 -0.45 -18.49
N THR A 161 -8.47 -0.34 -18.51
CA THR A 161 -9.23 0.11 -19.67
C THR A 161 -9.23 1.64 -19.79
N GLN A 162 -9.64 2.14 -20.96
CA GLN A 162 -9.81 3.58 -21.15
C GLN A 162 -10.91 4.16 -20.24
N GLU A 163 -11.96 3.40 -19.98
CA GLU A 163 -13.04 3.78 -19.09
C GLU A 163 -12.55 3.92 -17.65
N GLU A 164 -11.73 2.98 -17.18
CA GLU A 164 -11.10 3.06 -15.84
C GLU A 164 -10.17 4.26 -15.73
N GLU A 165 -9.37 4.55 -16.78
CA GLU A 165 -8.53 5.74 -16.79
C GLU A 165 -9.36 7.03 -16.66
N GLN A 166 -10.51 7.11 -17.34
CA GLN A 166 -11.43 8.23 -17.20
C GLN A 166 -12.00 8.34 -15.77
N VAL A 167 -12.30 7.19 -15.12
CA VAL A 167 -12.74 7.17 -13.72
C VAL A 167 -11.64 7.71 -12.82
N ILE A 168 -10.41 7.27 -13.01
CA ILE A 168 -9.23 7.72 -12.25
C ILE A 168 -9.07 9.24 -12.37
N GLU A 169 -9.04 9.75 -13.59
CA GLU A 169 -8.84 11.19 -13.85
C GLU A 169 -9.94 12.05 -13.23
N ARG A 170 -11.20 11.70 -13.43
CA ARG A 170 -12.36 12.45 -12.90
C ARG A 170 -12.35 12.54 -11.37
N ASN A 171 -11.83 11.51 -10.71
CA ASN A 171 -11.80 11.40 -9.25
C ASN A 171 -10.45 11.78 -8.62
N GLY A 172 -9.52 12.28 -9.43
CA GLY A 172 -8.23 12.77 -8.96
C GLY A 172 -7.24 11.69 -8.54
N GLY A 173 -7.42 10.44 -8.99
CA GLY A 173 -6.46 9.35 -8.78
C GLY A 173 -5.14 9.65 -9.46
N ARG A 174 -4.00 9.30 -8.83
CA ARG A 174 -2.66 9.58 -9.35
C ARG A 174 -1.68 8.42 -9.15
N LEU A 175 -1.96 7.53 -8.22
CA LEU A 175 -1.12 6.39 -7.87
C LEU A 175 -1.96 5.12 -8.10
N LYS A 176 -1.77 4.46 -9.25
CA LYS A 176 -2.52 3.25 -9.61
C LYS A 176 -1.80 2.02 -9.05
N GLU A 177 -2.52 1.23 -8.27
CA GLU A 177 -2.04 -0.01 -7.67
C GLU A 177 -3.20 -0.99 -7.41
N MET A 178 -2.99 -2.06 -6.61
CA MET A 178 -3.97 -3.14 -6.54
C MET A 178 -4.50 -3.45 -5.12
N GLU A 179 -4.09 -2.74 -4.06
CA GLU A 179 -4.41 -3.10 -2.67
C GLU A 179 -4.89 -1.95 -1.77
N GLY A 180 -4.38 -0.74 -1.98
CA GLY A 180 -4.48 0.36 -1.03
C GLY A 180 -5.89 0.73 -0.62
N ALA A 181 -6.85 0.77 -1.55
CA ALA A 181 -8.24 1.06 -1.20
C ALA A 181 -8.89 -0.08 -0.41
N ALA A 182 -8.51 -1.34 -0.68
CA ALA A 182 -9.03 -2.49 0.09
C ALA A 182 -8.51 -2.48 1.53
N VAL A 183 -7.23 -2.13 1.72
CA VAL A 183 -6.64 -1.93 3.06
C VAL A 183 -7.33 -0.77 3.77
N ALA A 184 -7.45 0.38 3.13
CA ALA A 184 -8.09 1.56 3.71
C ALA A 184 -9.58 1.35 4.02
N PHE A 185 -10.29 0.60 3.18
CA PHE A 185 -11.66 0.17 3.44
C PHE A 185 -11.78 -0.61 4.75
N VAL A 186 -10.97 -1.65 4.93
CA VAL A 186 -10.99 -2.46 6.16
C VAL A 186 -10.62 -1.60 7.36
N CYS A 187 -9.55 -0.80 7.26
CA CYS A 187 -9.14 0.11 8.34
C CYS A 187 -10.26 1.08 8.73
N SER A 188 -11.05 1.57 7.78
CA SER A 188 -12.18 2.47 8.06
C SER A 188 -13.29 1.79 8.87
N LEU A 189 -13.56 0.50 8.63
CA LEU A 189 -14.55 -0.27 9.38
C LEU A 189 -14.13 -0.55 10.82
N TYR A 190 -12.82 -0.72 11.05
CA TYR A 190 -12.25 -0.96 12.37
C TYR A 190 -11.81 0.32 13.09
N HIS A 191 -11.90 1.48 12.45
CA HIS A 191 -11.41 2.76 12.97
C HIS A 191 -9.91 2.73 13.32
N VAL A 192 -9.12 1.97 12.56
CA VAL A 192 -7.66 1.92 12.69
C VAL A 192 -7.04 2.91 11.71
N PRO A 193 -6.13 3.78 12.16
CA PRO A 193 -5.42 4.69 11.27
C PRO A 193 -4.64 3.94 10.18
N VAL A 194 -4.61 4.48 8.95
CA VAL A 194 -3.87 3.90 7.83
C VAL A 194 -3.02 4.93 7.11
N VAL A 195 -1.77 4.57 6.83
CA VAL A 195 -0.87 5.32 5.93
C VAL A 195 -0.61 4.47 4.68
N LEU A 196 -0.74 5.07 3.51
CA LEU A 196 -0.41 4.45 2.24
C LEU A 196 0.92 5.02 1.75
N VAL A 197 1.91 4.16 1.52
CA VAL A 197 3.25 4.55 1.05
C VAL A 197 3.49 3.89 -0.29
N LYS A 198 3.63 4.69 -1.35
CA LYS A 198 3.70 4.18 -2.73
C LYS A 198 4.91 4.71 -3.48
N ALA A 199 5.72 3.81 -4.04
CA ALA A 199 6.83 4.16 -4.93
C ALA A 199 6.47 3.88 -6.38
N VAL A 200 6.77 4.84 -7.26
CA VAL A 200 6.45 4.73 -8.69
C VAL A 200 7.43 3.79 -9.38
N THR A 201 6.91 2.73 -10.02
CA THR A 201 7.68 1.79 -10.84
C THR A 201 7.53 2.02 -12.33
N ASN A 202 6.37 2.49 -12.77
CA ASN A 202 6.07 2.70 -14.19
C ASN A 202 5.20 3.94 -14.41
N LEU A 203 5.35 4.53 -15.59
CA LEU A 203 4.56 5.69 -16.02
C LEU A 203 3.58 5.25 -17.10
N ARG A 204 2.29 5.37 -16.80
CA ARG A 204 1.18 4.85 -17.60
C ARG A 204 0.97 5.54 -18.96
N ASP A 205 1.62 6.67 -19.18
CA ASP A 205 1.55 7.49 -20.40
C ASP A 205 2.93 7.70 -21.05
N SER A 206 3.89 6.80 -20.80
CA SER A 206 5.24 6.86 -21.37
C SER A 206 5.39 6.14 -22.72
N GLY A 207 4.33 5.45 -23.17
CA GLY A 207 4.36 4.63 -24.40
C GLY A 207 4.96 3.23 -24.22
N ASN A 208 5.44 2.89 -23.00
CA ASN A 208 5.95 1.56 -22.60
C ASN A 208 5.17 1.01 -21.38
N ASP A 209 3.88 1.27 -21.34
CA ASP A 209 3.09 1.26 -20.11
C ASP A 209 2.80 -0.12 -19.53
N ASP A 210 2.72 -1.14 -20.37
CA ASP A 210 2.37 -2.50 -19.98
C ASP A 210 3.56 -3.46 -20.02
N ASP A 211 4.77 -2.89 -20.01
CA ASP A 211 5.98 -3.69 -20.06
C ASP A 211 6.35 -4.19 -18.64
N MET A 212 6.04 -5.46 -18.39
CA MET A 212 6.45 -6.18 -17.18
C MET A 212 7.97 -6.17 -16.97
N GLU A 213 8.75 -6.04 -18.04
CA GLU A 213 10.20 -5.95 -17.95
C GLU A 213 10.62 -4.61 -17.31
N SER A 214 10.04 -3.50 -17.75
CA SER A 214 10.25 -2.17 -17.14
C SER A 214 9.84 -2.16 -15.67
N PHE A 215 8.71 -2.79 -15.33
CA PHE A 215 8.29 -2.97 -13.95
C PHE A 215 9.36 -3.70 -13.12
N HIS A 216 9.86 -4.86 -13.59
CA HIS A 216 10.86 -5.62 -12.86
C HIS A 216 12.19 -4.88 -12.71
N GLN A 217 12.64 -4.18 -13.75
CA GLN A 217 13.85 -3.34 -13.70
C GLN A 217 13.74 -2.21 -12.68
N ASN A 218 12.56 -1.57 -12.58
CA ASN A 218 12.31 -0.48 -11.67
C ASN A 218 11.96 -0.92 -10.24
N LEU A 219 11.54 -2.18 -10.05
CA LEU A 219 11.13 -2.72 -8.75
C LEU A 219 12.25 -2.59 -7.71
N ILE A 220 13.49 -2.92 -8.07
CA ILE A 220 14.66 -2.82 -7.17
C ILE A 220 14.88 -1.36 -6.72
N LYS A 221 14.76 -0.42 -7.65
CA LYS A 221 14.92 1.01 -7.35
C LYS A 221 13.80 1.51 -6.44
N ALA A 222 12.56 1.15 -6.74
CA ALA A 222 11.39 1.50 -5.96
C ALA A 222 11.43 0.91 -4.54
N SER A 223 11.82 -0.37 -4.41
CA SER A 223 11.96 -1.03 -3.10
C SER A 223 13.02 -0.37 -2.21
N LYS A 224 14.13 0.08 -2.80
CA LYS A 224 15.15 0.85 -2.05
C LYS A 224 14.62 2.21 -1.59
N ALA A 225 13.86 2.90 -2.45
CA ALA A 225 13.25 4.19 -2.10
C ALA A 225 12.17 4.01 -1.02
N LEU A 226 11.34 2.94 -1.12
CA LEU A 226 10.38 2.57 -0.09
C LEU A 226 11.06 2.30 1.26
N LEU A 227 12.15 1.54 1.27
CA LEU A 227 12.89 1.26 2.51
C LEU A 227 13.36 2.54 3.18
N ALA A 228 13.96 3.47 2.43
CA ALA A 228 14.45 4.73 2.98
C ALA A 228 13.31 5.53 3.64
N ILE A 229 12.18 5.68 2.96
CA ILE A 229 11.02 6.40 3.48
C ILE A 229 10.36 5.66 4.66
N ASN A 230 10.21 4.33 4.59
CA ASN A 230 9.63 3.55 5.67
C ASN A 230 10.46 3.64 6.98
N LYS A 231 11.79 3.68 6.89
CA LYS A 231 12.67 3.91 8.06
C LYS A 231 12.37 5.25 8.73
N GLU A 232 12.25 6.30 7.95
CA GLU A 232 11.89 7.63 8.44
C GLU A 232 10.48 7.66 9.05
N ILE A 233 9.50 7.02 8.41
CA ILE A 233 8.13 6.90 8.95
C ILE A 233 8.16 6.24 10.32
N ILE A 234 8.80 5.07 10.48
CA ILE A 234 8.89 4.33 11.73
C ILE A 234 9.51 5.20 12.84
N SER A 235 10.46 6.06 12.51
CA SER A 235 11.09 6.95 13.48
C SER A 235 10.19 8.12 13.93
N LYS A 236 9.24 8.54 13.08
CA LYS A 236 8.45 9.77 13.29
C LYS A 236 7.04 9.53 13.85
N ILE A 237 6.48 8.33 13.72
CA ILE A 237 5.12 7.98 14.21
C ILE A 237 5.18 7.17 15.56
#